data_2feb02889ef6553723c88f62fbe04ea1
#
_entry.id   2feb02889ef6553723c88f62fbe04ea1
#
_cell.length_a   1.000
_cell.length_b   1.000
_cell.length_c   1.000
_cell.angle_alpha   90.00
_cell.angle_beta   90.00
_cell.angle_gamma   90.00
#
_symmetry.space_group_name_H-M   'P 1'
#
loop_
_entity.id
_entity.type
_entity.pdbx_description
1 polymer ?
#
loop_
_entity_poly.entity_id
_entity_poly.type
_entity_poly.pdbx_seq_one_letter_code
_entity_poly.pdbx_strand_id
1 'polypeptide(L)'
;MKHASFASPPPASPLWVFSIFLPGVFLNLFCSGCGPGFPETADVSGRVTYAGKPVPEGRVLFWPEEGRPAMGEINPDGTYHLTTFAEGDGATPGTHKVTIKATRVHFPGGGASSPEAPGAPGRPIVEWLVPERYEQVATSPLTVDVQPGENTVDFDLPAE
;
A
#
# COMPACT_ATOMS: atom_id res chain seq x y z
N MET A 1 -10.51 -27.93 100.24
CA MET A 1 -9.16 -27.89 100.82
C MET A 1 -8.13 -27.98 99.70
N LYS A 2 -7.16 -27.14 99.72
CA LYS A 2 -5.94 -27.10 98.92
C LYS A 2 -6.00 -26.55 97.47
N HIS A 3 -5.46 -25.35 97.47
CA HIS A 3 -5.07 -24.53 96.36
C HIS A 3 -4.05 -25.22 95.44
N ALA A 4 -4.18 -25.01 94.19
CA ALA A 4 -3.08 -25.15 93.20
C ALA A 4 -3.01 -23.86 92.42
N SER A 5 -1.90 -23.16 92.60
CA SER A 5 -1.52 -21.92 91.94
C SER A 5 -1.23 -22.26 90.44
N PHE A 6 -1.85 -21.49 89.63
CA PHE A 6 -1.60 -21.63 88.20
C PHE A 6 -0.75 -20.45 87.64
N ALA A 7 0.43 -20.79 87.26
CA ALA A 7 1.37 -19.80 86.69
C ALA A 7 1.02 -19.52 85.23
N SER A 8 0.89 -18.30 84.89
CA SER A 8 0.64 -17.79 83.55
C SER A 8 1.89 -17.90 82.67
N PRO A 9 1.78 -18.33 81.44
CA PRO A 9 2.92 -18.27 80.50
C PRO A 9 3.09 -16.85 79.93
N PRO A 10 4.34 -16.47 79.56
CA PRO A 10 4.63 -15.16 79.02
C PRO A 10 4.12 -14.97 77.59
N PRO A 11 3.87 -13.71 77.18
CA PRO A 11 3.35 -13.43 75.80
C PRO A 11 4.45 -13.62 74.78
N ALA A 12 4.09 -14.37 73.74
CA ALA A 12 4.91 -14.56 72.53
C ALA A 12 4.99 -13.25 71.75
N SER A 13 6.19 -12.80 71.51
CA SER A 13 6.49 -11.65 70.65
C SER A 13 6.11 -11.93 69.19
N PRO A 14 5.41 -11.03 68.48
CA PRO A 14 5.20 -11.18 67.06
C PRO A 14 6.50 -10.83 66.32
N LEU A 15 7.07 -11.82 65.64
CA LEU A 15 8.11 -11.61 64.64
C LEU A 15 7.50 -10.84 63.48
N TRP A 16 7.85 -9.59 63.37
CA TRP A 16 7.58 -8.76 62.22
C TRP A 16 8.41 -9.30 61.07
N VAL A 17 7.78 -10.12 60.21
CA VAL A 17 8.35 -10.49 58.92
C VAL A 17 8.22 -9.25 58.05
N PHE A 18 9.31 -8.50 57.91
CA PHE A 18 9.48 -7.49 56.89
C PHE A 18 9.51 -8.22 55.54
N SER A 19 8.32 -8.34 54.93
CA SER A 19 8.21 -8.71 53.54
C SER A 19 8.73 -7.53 52.72
N ILE A 20 9.97 -7.62 52.27
CA ILE A 20 10.56 -6.71 51.30
C ILE A 20 9.84 -6.91 49.98
N PHE A 21 8.80 -6.13 49.78
CA PHE A 21 8.16 -5.98 48.46
C PHE A 21 9.17 -5.25 47.55
N LEU A 22 9.94 -6.00 46.80
CA LEU A 22 10.77 -5.46 45.74
C LEU A 22 9.82 -5.06 44.63
N PRO A 23 9.65 -3.75 44.29
CA PRO A 23 8.91 -3.37 43.13
C PRO A 23 9.74 -3.82 41.91
N GLY A 24 9.26 -4.88 41.26
CA GLY A 24 9.76 -5.30 39.97
C GLY A 24 9.62 -4.12 39.01
N VAL A 25 10.74 -3.47 38.71
CA VAL A 25 10.87 -2.52 37.61
C VAL A 25 10.68 -3.35 36.35
N PHE A 26 9.44 -3.38 35.85
CA PHE A 26 9.14 -3.81 34.52
C PHE A 26 9.74 -2.77 33.58
N LEU A 27 11.00 -2.96 33.27
CA LEU A 27 11.68 -2.27 32.19
C LEU A 27 11.03 -2.74 30.88
N ASN A 28 9.92 -2.07 30.51
CA ASN A 28 9.40 -2.17 29.15
C ASN A 28 10.49 -1.67 28.20
N LEU A 29 11.32 -2.60 27.70
CA LEU A 29 12.10 -2.37 26.51
C LEU A 29 11.09 -2.18 25.36
N PHE A 30 10.69 -0.93 25.12
CA PHE A 30 10.20 -0.51 23.84
C PHE A 30 11.35 -0.76 22.85
N CYS A 31 11.38 -1.93 22.22
CA CYS A 31 12.08 -2.13 20.98
C CYS A 31 11.41 -1.20 19.96
N SER A 32 11.85 0.07 19.94
CA SER A 32 11.70 0.92 18.78
C SER A 32 12.48 0.24 17.67
N GLY A 33 11.78 -0.55 16.86
CA GLY A 33 12.32 -1.12 15.65
C GLY A 33 12.64 0.03 14.70
N CYS A 34 13.87 0.55 14.76
CA CYS A 34 14.46 1.33 13.69
C CYS A 34 14.75 0.38 12.53
N GLY A 35 13.73 -0.01 11.78
CA GLY A 35 13.90 -0.35 10.38
C GLY A 35 14.20 0.93 9.59
N PRO A 36 14.90 0.87 8.45
CA PRO A 36 14.97 2.00 7.55
C PRO A 36 13.53 2.32 7.14
N GLY A 37 12.96 3.37 7.76
CA GLY A 37 11.59 3.76 7.54
C GLY A 37 11.46 4.23 6.08
N PHE A 38 10.60 3.57 5.32
CA PHE A 38 10.13 4.16 4.06
C PHE A 38 9.37 5.45 4.40
N PRO A 39 9.37 6.44 3.48
CA PRO A 39 8.51 7.60 3.62
C PRO A 39 7.06 7.16 3.87
N GLU A 40 6.34 7.97 4.64
CA GLU A 40 4.92 7.75 4.88
C GLU A 40 4.16 7.75 3.54
N THR A 41 3.27 6.78 3.36
CA THR A 41 2.40 6.65 2.19
C THR A 41 0.94 6.83 2.60
N ALA A 42 0.12 7.25 1.67
CA ALA A 42 -1.32 7.39 1.81
C ALA A 42 -2.01 6.43 0.85
N ASP A 43 -3.07 5.77 1.29
CA ASP A 43 -3.85 4.88 0.44
C ASP A 43 -4.43 5.67 -0.75
N VAL A 44 -4.22 5.17 -1.97
CA VAL A 44 -4.76 5.79 -3.19
C VAL A 44 -5.37 4.73 -4.08
N SER A 45 -6.66 4.87 -4.31
CA SER A 45 -7.44 4.04 -5.21
C SER A 45 -8.32 4.90 -6.12
N GLY A 46 -8.90 4.31 -7.15
CA GLY A 46 -9.81 5.02 -8.03
C GLY A 46 -10.15 4.25 -9.28
N ARG A 47 -10.70 4.94 -10.25
CA ARG A 47 -11.12 4.37 -11.53
C ARG A 47 -10.65 5.22 -12.70
N VAL A 48 -10.31 4.55 -13.81
CA VAL A 48 -9.98 5.19 -15.09
C VAL A 48 -11.08 4.88 -16.10
N THR A 49 -11.65 5.94 -16.67
CA THR A 49 -12.60 5.84 -17.79
C THR A 49 -12.05 6.61 -18.98
N TYR A 50 -12.38 6.15 -20.19
CA TYR A 50 -12.12 6.86 -21.43
C TYR A 50 -13.41 6.91 -22.26
N ALA A 51 -13.84 8.11 -22.66
CA ALA A 51 -15.11 8.32 -23.34
C ALA A 51 -16.31 7.69 -22.58
N GLY A 52 -16.29 7.76 -21.25
CA GLY A 52 -17.34 7.23 -20.36
C GLY A 52 -17.32 5.69 -20.21
N LYS A 53 -16.30 5.00 -20.75
CA LYS A 53 -16.15 3.54 -20.61
C LYS A 53 -14.95 3.22 -19.73
N PRO A 54 -15.05 2.21 -18.84
CA PRO A 54 -13.90 1.76 -18.08
C PRO A 54 -12.74 1.33 -19.01
N VAL A 55 -11.51 1.74 -18.68
CA VAL A 55 -10.29 1.25 -19.33
C VAL A 55 -10.00 -0.13 -18.79
N PRO A 56 -9.98 -1.19 -19.63
CA PRO A 56 -10.00 -2.57 -19.10
C PRO A 56 -8.63 -3.13 -18.73
N GLU A 57 -7.56 -2.44 -19.07
CA GLU A 57 -6.17 -2.85 -18.80
C GLU A 57 -5.22 -1.67 -18.94
N GLY A 58 -4.10 -1.72 -18.25
CA GLY A 58 -3.07 -0.68 -18.31
C GLY A 58 -2.44 -0.43 -16.96
N ARG A 59 -1.77 0.72 -16.86
CA ARG A 59 -1.11 1.17 -15.61
C ARG A 59 -1.32 2.65 -15.40
N VAL A 60 -1.51 3.02 -14.15
CA VAL A 60 -1.49 4.40 -13.68
C VAL A 60 -0.19 4.60 -12.90
N LEU A 61 0.54 5.68 -13.17
CA LEU A 61 1.74 6.04 -12.44
C LEU A 61 1.60 7.46 -11.91
N PHE A 62 1.91 7.61 -10.63
CA PHE A 62 1.97 8.89 -9.93
C PHE A 62 3.44 9.25 -9.72
N TRP A 63 3.86 10.36 -10.30
CA TRP A 63 5.22 10.86 -10.28
C TRP A 63 5.31 12.02 -9.30
N PRO A 64 5.87 11.82 -8.08
CA PRO A 64 6.13 12.92 -7.16
C PRO A 64 7.25 13.83 -7.71
N GLU A 65 7.38 15.04 -7.18
CA GLU A 65 8.51 15.90 -7.48
C GLU A 65 9.83 15.28 -7.01
N GLU A 66 9.81 14.62 -5.88
CA GLU A 66 10.94 13.91 -5.31
C GLU A 66 10.53 12.52 -4.81
N GLY A 67 11.42 11.55 -4.95
CA GLY A 67 11.21 10.22 -4.42
C GLY A 67 10.80 9.18 -5.48
N ARG A 68 10.17 8.10 -5.02
CA ARG A 68 9.79 6.96 -5.86
C ARG A 68 8.38 7.14 -6.41
N PRO A 69 8.16 6.91 -7.70
CA PRO A 69 6.81 6.92 -8.25
C PRO A 69 5.98 5.75 -7.71
N ALA A 70 4.68 6.02 -7.50
CA ALA A 70 3.69 5.00 -7.22
C ALA A 70 3.09 4.45 -8.51
N MET A 71 2.74 3.18 -8.53
CA MET A 71 2.19 2.49 -9.68
C MET A 71 0.97 1.64 -9.29
N GLY A 72 -0.08 1.66 -10.11
CA GLY A 72 -1.22 0.77 -9.99
C GLY A 72 -1.56 0.12 -11.33
N GLU A 73 -1.90 -1.16 -11.32
CA GLU A 73 -2.45 -1.84 -12.49
C GLU A 73 -3.94 -1.54 -12.60
N ILE A 74 -4.43 -1.36 -13.82
CA ILE A 74 -5.84 -1.11 -14.10
C ILE A 74 -6.54 -2.47 -14.29
N ASN A 75 -7.55 -2.72 -13.47
CA ASN A 75 -8.38 -3.91 -13.54
C ASN A 75 -9.38 -3.83 -14.71
N PRO A 76 -9.99 -4.96 -15.12
CA PRO A 76 -10.95 -4.99 -16.22
C PRO A 76 -12.18 -4.08 -16.07
N ASP A 77 -12.52 -3.68 -14.85
CA ASP A 77 -13.60 -2.72 -14.53
C ASP A 77 -13.14 -1.26 -14.47
N GLY A 78 -11.85 -1.03 -14.78
CA GLY A 78 -11.22 0.28 -14.76
C GLY A 78 -10.67 0.70 -13.40
N THR A 79 -10.88 -0.07 -12.33
CA THR A 79 -10.37 0.27 -11.00
C THR A 79 -8.87 0.07 -10.90
N TYR A 80 -8.22 0.84 -10.01
CA TYR A 80 -6.80 0.67 -9.70
C TYR A 80 -6.54 0.96 -8.23
N HIS A 81 -5.41 0.46 -7.73
CA HIS A 81 -4.88 0.72 -6.41
C HIS A 81 -3.38 0.93 -6.50
N LEU A 82 -2.84 1.97 -5.86
CA LEU A 82 -1.43 2.31 -5.98
C LEU A 82 -0.55 1.54 -5.01
N THR A 83 0.68 1.35 -5.43
CA THR A 83 1.77 0.73 -4.68
C THR A 83 3.05 1.52 -4.89
N THR A 84 3.78 1.83 -3.82
CA THR A 84 5.09 2.51 -3.87
C THR A 84 6.23 1.62 -3.35
N PHE A 85 6.15 1.16 -2.11
CA PHE A 85 7.18 0.38 -1.43
C PHE A 85 6.73 -1.04 -1.09
N ALA A 86 5.48 -1.19 -0.66
CA ALA A 86 4.84 -2.44 -0.32
C ALA A 86 3.49 -2.53 -1.03
N GLU A 87 3.02 -3.74 -1.29
CA GLU A 87 1.76 -3.96 -1.99
C GLU A 87 0.60 -3.21 -1.33
N GLY A 88 -0.05 -2.34 -2.10
CA GLY A 88 -1.21 -1.59 -1.67
C GLY A 88 -0.92 -0.46 -0.67
N ASP A 89 0.32 -0.02 -0.53
CA ASP A 89 0.68 1.06 0.39
C ASP A 89 0.37 2.47 -0.14
N GLY A 90 -0.11 2.57 -1.38
CA GLY A 90 -0.53 3.81 -2.00
C GLY A 90 0.61 4.66 -2.53
N ALA A 91 0.55 5.99 -2.32
CA ALA A 91 1.53 6.97 -2.78
C ALA A 91 1.98 7.88 -1.64
N THR A 92 3.15 8.52 -1.78
CA THR A 92 3.60 9.54 -0.81
C THR A 92 2.66 10.75 -0.87
N PRO A 93 2.31 11.38 0.26
CA PRO A 93 1.54 12.62 0.23
C PRO A 93 2.26 13.73 -0.53
N GLY A 94 1.50 14.56 -1.25
CA GLY A 94 1.99 15.70 -2.03
C GLY A 94 1.50 15.71 -3.47
N THR A 95 2.04 16.63 -4.26
CA THR A 95 1.64 16.82 -5.66
C THR A 95 2.34 15.83 -6.58
N HIS A 96 1.54 15.16 -7.41
CA HIS A 96 2.02 14.17 -8.38
C HIS A 96 1.59 14.54 -9.79
N LYS A 97 2.50 14.39 -10.74
CA LYS A 97 2.16 14.24 -12.14
C LYS A 97 1.66 12.83 -12.37
N VAL A 98 0.58 12.68 -13.13
CA VAL A 98 0.00 11.35 -13.38
C VAL A 98 0.12 10.98 -14.85
N THR A 99 0.53 9.74 -15.10
CA THR A 99 0.54 9.17 -16.44
C THR A 99 -0.30 7.90 -16.46
N ILE A 100 -0.98 7.66 -17.58
CA ILE A 100 -1.81 6.50 -17.80
C ILE A 100 -1.37 5.84 -19.09
N LYS A 101 -0.86 4.62 -18.98
CA LYS A 101 -0.46 3.80 -20.12
C LYS A 101 -1.42 2.64 -20.28
N ALA A 102 -2.21 2.64 -21.33
CA ALA A 102 -3.14 1.58 -21.64
C ALA A 102 -3.04 1.23 -23.12
N THR A 103 -2.31 0.15 -23.41
CA THR A 103 -2.07 -0.33 -24.76
C THR A 103 -2.30 -1.83 -24.84
N ARG A 104 -2.88 -2.27 -25.94
CA ARG A 104 -3.03 -3.69 -26.29
C ARG A 104 -2.19 -4.02 -27.49
N VAL A 105 -1.42 -5.10 -27.40
CA VAL A 105 -0.57 -5.55 -28.53
C VAL A 105 -1.23 -6.75 -29.20
N HIS A 106 -1.51 -6.62 -30.47
CA HIS A 106 -2.02 -7.71 -31.33
C HIS A 106 -0.93 -8.18 -32.29
N PHE A 107 -0.78 -9.49 -32.42
CA PHE A 107 0.07 -10.10 -33.42
C PHE A 107 -0.81 -10.65 -34.54
N PRO A 108 -0.91 -9.95 -35.70
CA PRO A 108 -1.66 -10.48 -36.84
C PRO A 108 -1.00 -11.77 -37.32
N GLY A 109 -1.73 -12.87 -37.37
CA GLY A 109 -1.22 -14.19 -37.76
C GLY A 109 -0.93 -15.15 -36.59
N GLY A 110 -1.15 -14.77 -35.34
CA GLY A 110 -1.08 -15.65 -34.18
C GLY A 110 -2.31 -16.55 -33.98
N GLY A 111 -2.92 -17.03 -35.02
CA GLY A 111 -3.89 -18.13 -34.99
C GLY A 111 -3.13 -19.44 -34.90
N ALA A 112 -3.51 -20.29 -33.94
CA ALA A 112 -3.01 -21.62 -33.66
C ALA A 112 -2.38 -22.33 -34.84
N SER A 113 -1.11 -22.72 -34.68
CA SER A 113 -0.48 -23.90 -35.23
C SER A 113 -1.13 -24.51 -36.49
N SER A 114 -0.92 -23.90 -37.65
CA SER A 114 -0.92 -24.67 -38.88
C SER A 114 0.52 -25.15 -39.08
N PRO A 115 0.78 -26.47 -39.18
CA PRO A 115 2.13 -26.98 -39.35
C PRO A 115 2.74 -26.69 -40.71
N GLU A 116 2.11 -25.91 -41.54
CA GLU A 116 2.44 -25.81 -42.97
C GLU A 116 2.92 -24.45 -43.48
N ALA A 117 3.17 -23.50 -42.65
CA ALA A 117 3.99 -22.33 -43.00
C ALA A 117 4.56 -21.68 -41.75
N PRO A 118 5.89 -21.65 -41.51
CA PRO A 118 6.46 -20.68 -40.57
C PRO A 118 6.34 -19.30 -41.21
N GLY A 119 5.14 -18.72 -41.09
CA GLY A 119 4.92 -17.32 -41.43
C GLY A 119 5.73 -16.49 -40.47
N ALA A 120 6.58 -15.59 -40.98
CA ALA A 120 7.24 -14.60 -40.20
C ALA A 120 6.20 -13.94 -39.27
N PRO A 121 6.50 -13.79 -37.95
CA PRO A 121 5.56 -13.15 -37.06
C PRO A 121 5.23 -11.77 -37.60
N GLY A 122 3.94 -11.54 -37.86
CA GLY A 122 3.47 -10.26 -38.35
C GLY A 122 3.93 -9.15 -37.39
N ARG A 123 4.19 -7.96 -37.90
CA ARG A 123 4.55 -6.83 -37.06
C ARG A 123 3.47 -6.64 -36.00
N PRO A 124 3.84 -6.44 -34.71
CA PRO A 124 2.87 -6.18 -33.68
C PRO A 124 2.09 -4.90 -34.01
N ILE A 125 0.79 -4.96 -33.87
CA ILE A 125 -0.09 -3.78 -33.93
C ILE A 125 -0.35 -3.36 -32.49
N VAL A 126 0.01 -2.12 -32.17
CA VAL A 126 -0.27 -1.50 -30.87
C VAL A 126 -1.58 -0.75 -30.99
N GLU A 127 -2.58 -1.17 -30.24
CA GLU A 127 -3.85 -0.48 -30.07
C GLU A 127 -3.76 0.38 -28.80
N TRP A 128 -4.01 1.68 -28.93
CA TRP A 128 -4.08 2.61 -27.82
C TRP A 128 -5.50 2.62 -27.26
N LEU A 129 -5.66 2.23 -26.00
CA LEU A 129 -6.95 2.26 -25.29
C LEU A 129 -7.24 3.64 -24.71
N VAL A 130 -6.19 4.47 -24.53
CA VAL A 130 -6.26 5.88 -24.17
C VAL A 130 -5.29 6.66 -25.04
N PRO A 131 -5.51 7.96 -25.30
CA PRO A 131 -4.58 8.76 -26.09
C PRO A 131 -3.15 8.78 -25.55
N GLU A 132 -2.17 8.69 -26.44
CA GLU A 132 -0.72 8.62 -26.14
C GLU A 132 -0.25 9.79 -25.26
N ARG A 133 -0.89 10.96 -25.36
CA ARG A 133 -0.53 12.14 -24.54
C ARG A 133 -0.55 11.87 -23.03
N TYR A 134 -1.35 10.91 -22.56
CA TYR A 134 -1.43 10.53 -21.15
C TYR A 134 -0.29 9.61 -20.70
N GLU A 135 0.47 9.01 -21.63
CA GLU A 135 1.55 8.08 -21.29
C GLU A 135 2.81 8.79 -20.77
N GLN A 136 3.08 10.00 -21.24
CA GLN A 136 4.34 10.69 -20.95
C GLN A 136 4.14 11.82 -19.93
N VAL A 137 5.04 11.91 -18.95
CA VAL A 137 5.01 12.96 -17.92
C VAL A 137 5.00 14.37 -18.53
N ALA A 138 5.73 14.55 -19.63
CA ALA A 138 5.85 15.86 -20.30
C ALA A 138 4.55 16.32 -20.98
N THR A 139 3.73 15.40 -21.46
CA THR A 139 2.52 15.68 -22.24
C THR A 139 1.23 15.45 -21.46
N SER A 140 1.29 14.68 -20.37
CA SER A 140 0.12 14.43 -19.53
C SER A 140 -0.35 15.71 -18.84
N PRO A 141 -1.63 16.08 -19.00
CA PRO A 141 -2.23 17.21 -18.29
C PRO A 141 -2.63 16.87 -16.85
N LEU A 142 -2.53 15.58 -16.47
CA LEU A 142 -3.06 15.10 -15.20
C LEU A 142 -2.10 15.44 -14.05
N THR A 143 -2.66 16.05 -13.02
CA THR A 143 -1.95 16.37 -11.77
C THR A 143 -2.91 16.12 -10.61
N VAL A 144 -2.41 15.51 -9.53
CA VAL A 144 -3.17 15.17 -8.33
C VAL A 144 -2.37 15.56 -7.11
N ASP A 145 -3.05 16.03 -6.08
CA ASP A 145 -2.48 16.28 -4.77
C ASP A 145 -2.97 15.19 -3.81
N VAL A 146 -2.05 14.30 -3.41
CA VAL A 146 -2.34 13.18 -2.51
C VAL A 146 -2.28 13.68 -1.07
N GLN A 147 -3.39 13.51 -0.34
CA GLN A 147 -3.49 13.87 1.07
C GLN A 147 -3.13 12.69 1.96
N PRO A 148 -2.65 12.91 3.19
CA PRO A 148 -2.51 11.84 4.16
C PRO A 148 -3.85 11.11 4.40
N GLY A 149 -3.82 9.77 4.51
CA GLY A 149 -4.99 8.93 4.71
C GLY A 149 -5.50 8.31 3.41
N GLU A 150 -6.81 8.14 3.29
CA GLU A 150 -7.45 7.52 2.13
C GLU A 150 -7.76 8.57 1.06
N ASN A 151 -7.39 8.27 -0.19
CA ASN A 151 -7.65 9.09 -1.35
C ASN A 151 -8.39 8.27 -2.42
N THR A 152 -9.49 8.81 -2.93
CA THR A 152 -10.15 8.26 -4.11
C THR A 152 -9.96 9.22 -5.27
N VAL A 153 -9.25 8.76 -6.32
CA VAL A 153 -8.87 9.59 -7.47
C VAL A 153 -9.37 8.93 -8.74
N ASP A 154 -10.42 9.49 -9.32
CA ASP A 154 -10.99 9.00 -10.57
C ASP A 154 -10.50 9.84 -11.76
N PHE A 155 -10.17 9.18 -12.86
CA PHE A 155 -9.78 9.82 -14.11
C PHE A 155 -10.83 9.55 -15.19
N ASP A 156 -11.58 10.61 -15.54
CA ASP A 156 -12.51 10.58 -16.67
C ASP A 156 -11.85 11.27 -17.87
N LEU A 157 -11.30 10.46 -18.78
CA LEU A 157 -10.58 10.94 -19.95
C LEU A 157 -11.56 11.18 -21.11
N PRO A 158 -11.64 12.42 -21.63
CA PRO A 158 -12.55 12.74 -22.71
C PRO A 158 -12.14 12.04 -24.02
N ALA A 159 -13.14 11.71 -24.84
CA ALA A 159 -12.89 11.33 -26.23
C ALA A 159 -12.26 12.49 -27.01
N GLU A 160 -11.34 12.20 -27.91
CA GLU A 160 -10.77 13.15 -28.86
C GLU A 160 -11.69 13.32 -30.07
#